data_fc1f1200ae8975c6f4ff26737f92b1a9
#
_entry.id   fc1f1200ae8975c6f4ff26737f92b1a9
#
_cell.length_a   1.000
_cell.length_b   1.000
_cell.length_c   1.000
_cell.angle_alpha   90.00
_cell.angle_beta   90.00
_cell.angle_gamma   90.00
#
_symmetry.space_group_name_H-M   'P 1'
#
loop_
_entity.id
_entity.type
_entity.pdbx_description
1 polymer ?
#
loop_
_entity_poly.entity_id
_entity_poly.type
_entity_poly.pdbx_seq_one_letter_code
_entity_poly.pdbx_strand_id
1 'polypeptide(L)'
;MNVSFVGLGKLGLPLACCLAGSGNKILGVDKNEYILDMLNNQELPFYEPGLTDIFPHDNFIGFTDSYKRAVEETDATIILVNTQLGDTGYSAEFVESALTDLAVNL
;
A
#
# COMPACT_ATOMS: atom_id res chain seq x y z
N MET A 1 -3.96 3.03 15.89
CA MET A 1 -3.36 4.06 15.02
C MET A 1 -3.86 3.87 13.61
N ASN A 2 -4.12 4.96 12.91
CA ASN A 2 -4.47 4.93 11.50
C ASN A 2 -3.20 5.10 10.67
N VAL A 3 -2.93 4.15 9.79
CA VAL A 3 -1.68 4.11 9.02
C VAL A 3 -2.03 4.02 7.54
N SER A 4 -1.40 4.86 6.73
CA SER A 4 -1.44 4.68 5.29
C SER A 4 -0.24 3.85 4.85
N PHE A 5 -0.46 2.96 3.90
CA PHE A 5 0.57 2.06 3.40
C PHE A 5 0.70 2.24 1.89
N VAL A 6 1.79 2.85 1.47
CA VAL A 6 2.04 3.15 0.06
C VAL A 6 2.86 2.03 -0.56
N GLY A 7 2.28 1.38 -1.55
CA GLY A 7 2.89 0.23 -2.21
C GLY A 7 2.26 -1.07 -1.77
N LEU A 8 1.41 -1.64 -2.62
CA LEU A 8 0.61 -2.83 -2.29
C LEU A 8 1.01 -4.02 -3.17
N GLY A 9 2.31 -4.14 -3.42
CA GLY A 9 2.86 -5.26 -4.16
C GLY A 9 3.08 -6.49 -3.29
N LYS A 10 3.91 -7.42 -3.77
CA LYS A 10 4.13 -8.71 -3.11
C LYS A 10 4.72 -8.62 -1.71
N LEU A 11 5.44 -7.54 -1.41
CA LEU A 11 5.97 -7.29 -0.07
C LEU A 11 5.04 -6.39 0.73
N GLY A 12 4.54 -5.33 0.12
CA GLY A 12 3.75 -4.32 0.81
C GLY A 12 2.41 -4.82 1.31
N LEU A 13 1.65 -5.53 0.47
CA LEU A 13 0.32 -6.01 0.86
C LEU A 13 0.37 -6.98 2.05
N PRO A 14 1.25 -7.98 2.09
CA PRO A 14 1.34 -8.84 3.26
C PRO A 14 1.69 -8.09 4.54
N LEU A 15 2.60 -7.11 4.47
CA LEU A 15 2.95 -6.30 5.64
C LEU A 15 1.78 -5.43 6.09
N ALA A 16 1.04 -4.85 5.15
CA ALA A 16 -0.16 -4.07 5.47
C ALA A 16 -1.21 -4.94 6.18
N CYS A 17 -1.40 -6.17 5.71
CA CYS A 17 -2.31 -7.12 6.36
C CYS A 17 -1.86 -7.46 7.78
N CYS A 18 -0.57 -7.61 8.00
CA CYS A 18 -0.04 -7.86 9.35
C CYS A 18 -0.30 -6.68 10.29
N LEU A 19 -0.13 -5.46 9.81
CA LEU A 19 -0.43 -4.27 10.60
C LEU A 19 -1.92 -4.15 10.90
N ALA A 20 -2.79 -4.48 9.94
CA ALA A 20 -4.22 -4.53 10.16
C ALA A 20 -4.59 -5.55 11.23
N GLY A 21 -3.95 -6.73 11.17
CA GLY A 21 -4.14 -7.79 12.16
C GLY A 21 -3.67 -7.41 13.56
N SER A 22 -2.76 -6.44 13.66
CA SER A 22 -2.27 -5.94 14.95
C SER A 22 -3.12 -4.80 15.53
N GLY A 23 -4.28 -4.54 14.95
CA GLY A 23 -5.22 -3.56 15.48
C GLY A 23 -5.13 -2.16 14.89
N ASN A 24 -4.30 -1.97 13.88
CA ASN A 24 -4.21 -0.68 13.18
C ASN A 24 -5.24 -0.58 12.07
N LYS A 25 -5.76 0.61 11.84
CA LYS A 25 -6.60 0.89 10.68
C LYS A 25 -5.70 1.26 9.52
N ILE A 26 -5.88 0.62 8.37
CA ILE A 26 -4.97 0.74 7.24
C ILE A 26 -5.68 1.34 6.04
N LEU A 27 -5.10 2.39 5.48
CA LEU A 27 -5.46 2.91 4.16
C LEU A 27 -4.38 2.45 3.17
N GLY A 28 -4.73 1.59 2.25
CA GLY A 28 -3.81 1.13 1.22
C GLY A 28 -3.72 2.14 0.07
N VAL A 29 -2.51 2.45 -0.35
CA VAL A 29 -2.27 3.41 -1.44
C VAL A 29 -1.38 2.78 -2.50
N ASP A 30 -1.81 2.84 -3.75
CA ASP A 30 -1.04 2.37 -4.88
C ASP A 30 -1.48 3.12 -6.13
N LYS A 31 -0.58 3.30 -7.08
CA LYS A 31 -0.89 3.93 -8.37
C LYS A 31 -1.41 2.95 -9.41
N ASN A 32 -1.30 1.65 -9.17
CA ASN A 32 -1.70 0.61 -10.10
C ASN A 32 -3.21 0.37 -9.99
N GLU A 33 -3.95 0.75 -11.01
CA GLU A 33 -5.42 0.62 -11.02
C GLU A 33 -5.88 -0.84 -10.93
N TYR A 34 -5.14 -1.76 -11.54
CA TYR A 34 -5.49 -3.18 -11.48
C TYR A 34 -5.44 -3.69 -10.03
N ILE A 35 -4.38 -3.33 -9.31
CA ILE A 35 -4.24 -3.72 -7.89
C ILE A 35 -5.38 -3.12 -7.07
N LEU A 36 -5.67 -1.85 -7.28
CA LEU A 36 -6.74 -1.17 -6.52
C LEU A 36 -8.11 -1.77 -6.80
N ASP A 37 -8.41 -2.07 -8.05
CA ASP A 37 -9.70 -2.66 -8.41
C ASP A 37 -9.86 -4.04 -7.78
N MET A 38 -8.82 -4.86 -7.80
CA MET A 38 -8.85 -6.19 -7.19
C MET A 38 -9.07 -6.08 -5.69
N LEU A 39 -8.29 -5.25 -5.01
CA LEU A 39 -8.37 -5.11 -3.56
C LEU A 39 -9.70 -4.51 -3.09
N ASN A 40 -10.23 -3.54 -3.83
CA ASN A 40 -11.54 -2.96 -3.50
C ASN A 40 -12.69 -3.97 -3.70
N ASN A 41 -12.50 -4.97 -4.53
CA ASN A 41 -13.42 -6.09 -4.68
C ASN A 41 -13.12 -7.25 -3.74
N GLN A 42 -12.21 -7.06 -2.80
CA GLN A 42 -11.76 -8.06 -1.83
C GLN A 42 -11.13 -9.28 -2.49
N GLU A 43 -10.44 -9.06 -3.60
CA GLU A 43 -9.72 -10.09 -4.34
C GLU A 43 -8.22 -9.81 -4.30
N LEU A 44 -7.42 -10.87 -4.26
CA LEU A 44 -5.96 -10.74 -4.28
C LEU A 44 -5.44 -10.57 -5.70
N PRO A 45 -4.61 -9.54 -5.95
CA PRO A 45 -4.08 -9.30 -7.29
C PRO A 45 -2.95 -10.25 -7.70
N PHE A 46 -2.45 -11.05 -6.75
CA PHE A 46 -1.38 -12.02 -7.00
C PHE A 46 -1.47 -13.14 -5.98
N TYR A 47 -0.80 -14.25 -6.27
CA TYR A 47 -0.70 -15.37 -5.33
C TYR A 47 0.50 -15.19 -4.40
N GLU A 48 0.23 -15.32 -3.11
CA GLU A 48 1.26 -15.33 -2.07
C GLU A 48 0.83 -16.33 -1.00
N PRO A 49 1.69 -17.31 -0.62
CA PRO A 49 1.31 -18.30 0.38
C PRO A 49 0.88 -17.65 1.70
N GLY A 50 -0.26 -18.07 2.22
CA GLY A 50 -0.78 -17.59 3.49
C GLY A 50 -1.52 -16.26 3.41
N LEU A 51 -1.48 -15.54 2.29
CA LEU A 51 -2.13 -14.24 2.18
C LEU A 51 -3.65 -14.35 2.23
N THR A 52 -4.22 -15.42 1.68
CA THR A 52 -5.65 -15.67 1.74
C THR A 52 -6.19 -15.84 3.15
N ASP A 53 -5.32 -16.17 4.10
CA ASP A 53 -5.70 -16.34 5.50
C ASP A 53 -5.83 -15.01 6.24
N ILE A 54 -5.21 -13.95 5.72
CA ILE A 54 -5.17 -12.64 6.38
C ILE A 54 -5.80 -11.52 5.54
N PHE A 55 -6.24 -11.80 4.33
CA PHE A 55 -6.95 -10.86 3.48
C PHE A 55 -8.23 -11.53 2.94
N PRO A 56 -9.37 -10.85 2.92
CA PRO A 56 -9.61 -9.47 3.35
C PRO A 56 -9.64 -9.31 4.88
N HIS A 57 -9.43 -8.07 5.36
CA HIS A 57 -9.45 -7.76 6.78
C HIS A 57 -10.26 -6.48 7.03
N ASP A 58 -11.09 -6.50 8.08
CA ASP A 58 -12.00 -5.40 8.38
C ASP A 58 -11.30 -4.09 8.75
N ASN A 59 -10.03 -4.16 9.14
CA ASN A 59 -9.27 -2.98 9.53
C ASN A 59 -8.72 -2.19 8.34
N PHE A 60 -8.91 -2.66 7.11
CA PHE A 60 -8.63 -1.82 5.94
C PHE A 60 -9.74 -0.79 5.78
N ILE A 61 -9.36 0.48 5.78
CA ILE A 61 -10.30 1.58 5.59
C ILE A 61 -10.69 1.71 4.11
N GLY A 62 -9.76 1.38 3.22
CA GLY A 62 -9.97 1.42 1.78
C GLY A 62 -8.66 1.28 1.03
N PHE A 63 -8.75 1.32 -0.29
CA PHE A 63 -7.62 1.26 -1.20
C PHE A 63 -7.78 2.38 -2.22
N THR A 64 -6.76 3.23 -2.37
CA THR A 64 -6.86 4.44 -3.17
C THR A 64 -5.53 4.79 -3.84
N ASP A 65 -5.59 5.62 -4.86
CA ASP A 65 -4.40 6.22 -5.45
C ASP A 65 -4.13 7.63 -4.91
N SER A 66 -4.92 8.08 -3.94
CA SER A 66 -4.86 9.45 -3.43
C SER A 66 -3.91 9.60 -2.25
N TYR A 67 -2.78 10.26 -2.47
CA TYR A 67 -1.88 10.65 -1.39
C TYR A 67 -2.50 11.67 -0.45
N LYS A 68 -3.43 12.48 -0.96
CA LYS A 68 -4.17 13.44 -0.12
C LYS A 68 -4.95 12.71 0.98
N ARG A 69 -5.64 11.64 0.63
CA ARG A 69 -6.34 10.82 1.63
C ARG A 69 -5.37 10.23 2.65
N ALA A 70 -4.20 9.78 2.19
CA ALA A 70 -3.20 9.23 3.10
C ALA A 70 -2.80 10.24 4.17
N VAL A 71 -2.53 11.47 3.76
CA VAL A 71 -2.14 12.54 4.69
C VAL A 71 -3.29 12.96 5.61
N GLU A 72 -4.50 13.10 5.07
CA GLU A 72 -5.64 13.62 5.83
C GLU A 72 -6.27 12.58 6.77
N GLU A 73 -6.28 11.31 6.38
CA GLU A 73 -7.04 10.27 7.08
C GLU A 73 -6.18 9.38 7.98
N THR A 74 -4.87 9.52 7.93
CA THR A 74 -3.98 8.66 8.72
C THR A 74 -2.96 9.47 9.52
N ASP A 75 -2.43 8.81 10.57
CA ASP A 75 -1.47 9.41 11.50
C ASP A 75 -0.02 9.19 11.06
N ALA A 76 0.22 8.13 10.30
CA ALA A 76 1.54 7.75 9.84
C ALA A 76 1.45 7.14 8.46
N THR A 77 2.52 7.26 7.68
CA THR A 77 2.60 6.70 6.32
C THR A 77 3.84 5.83 6.20
N ILE A 78 3.63 4.60 5.76
CA ILE A 78 4.72 3.67 5.44
C ILE A 78 4.81 3.56 3.93
N ILE A 79 6.00 3.79 3.38
CA ILE A 79 6.23 3.74 1.94
C ILE A 79 7.06 2.52 1.60
N LEU A 80 6.50 1.63 0.79
CA LEU A 80 7.13 0.40 0.35
C LEU A 80 6.88 0.20 -1.14
N VAL A 81 7.41 1.14 -1.94
CA VAL A 81 7.24 1.08 -3.39
C VAL A 81 8.15 0.02 -3.99
N ASN A 82 7.69 -0.55 -5.08
CA ASN A 82 8.46 -1.56 -5.79
C ASN A 82 9.67 -0.92 -6.47
N THR A 83 10.83 -1.13 -5.88
CA THR A 83 12.10 -0.71 -6.45
C THR A 83 12.65 -1.89 -7.25
N GLN A 84 12.14 -2.07 -8.45
CA GLN A 84 12.59 -3.19 -9.26
C GLN A 84 14.08 -3.10 -9.53
N LEU A 85 14.76 -4.22 -9.27
CA LEU A 85 16.10 -4.43 -9.79
C LEU A 85 15.94 -4.70 -11.27
N GLY A 86 16.14 -3.67 -12.09
CA GLY A 86 16.26 -3.84 -13.53
C GLY A 86 17.68 -4.24 -13.90
N ASP A 87 17.98 -4.29 -15.19
CA ASP A 87 19.32 -4.61 -15.68
C ASP A 87 20.38 -3.65 -15.17
N THR A 88 19.98 -2.46 -14.78
CA THR A 88 20.87 -1.41 -14.25
C THR A 88 20.85 -1.32 -12.74
N GLY A 89 20.14 -2.21 -12.06
CA GLY A 89 20.05 -2.24 -10.62
C GLY A 89 18.86 -1.50 -10.05
N TYR A 90 19.04 -0.97 -8.85
CA TYR A 90 18.00 -0.37 -8.05
C TYR A 90 17.53 0.97 -8.64
N SER A 91 16.20 1.15 -8.78
CA SER A 91 15.65 2.42 -9.24
C SER A 91 15.09 3.22 -8.08
N ALA A 92 15.67 4.38 -7.82
CA ALA A 92 15.19 5.30 -6.81
C ALA A 92 14.03 6.18 -7.30
N GLU A 93 13.73 6.16 -8.59
CA GLU A 93 12.72 7.06 -9.18
C GLU A 93 11.33 6.87 -8.56
N PHE A 94 10.93 5.62 -8.31
CA PHE A 94 9.64 5.36 -7.70
C PHE A 94 9.54 5.89 -6.28
N VAL A 95 10.62 5.80 -5.51
CA VAL A 95 10.66 6.32 -4.14
C VAL A 95 10.58 7.84 -4.15
N GLU A 96 11.36 8.49 -5.03
CA GLU A 96 11.35 9.94 -5.16
C GLU A 96 9.98 10.46 -5.60
N SER A 97 9.33 9.78 -6.54
CA SER A 97 8.01 10.16 -7.02
C SER A 97 6.97 10.09 -5.89
N ALA A 98 6.99 9.01 -5.12
CA ALA A 98 6.07 8.84 -4.00
C ALA A 98 6.30 9.91 -2.93
N LEU A 99 7.55 10.18 -2.57
CA LEU A 99 7.88 11.21 -1.58
C LEU A 99 7.47 12.60 -2.06
N THR A 100 7.69 12.91 -3.35
CA THR A 100 7.30 14.20 -3.92
C THR A 100 5.79 14.37 -3.88
N ASP A 101 5.04 13.35 -4.29
CA ASP A 101 3.59 13.40 -4.29
C ASP A 101 3.01 13.55 -2.88
N LEU A 102 3.60 12.86 -1.90
CA LEU A 102 3.20 13.01 -0.50
C LEU A 102 3.50 14.41 0.01
N ALA A 103 4.67 14.95 -0.31
CA ALA A 103 5.08 16.28 0.15
C ALA A 103 4.13 17.38 -0.37
N VAL A 104 3.65 17.24 -1.60
CA VAL A 104 2.70 18.19 -2.20
C VAL A 104 1.39 18.24 -1.42
N ASN A 105 1.01 17.15 -0.75
CA ASN A 105 -0.25 17.05 -0.02
C ASN A 105 -0.12 17.27 1.49
N LEU A 106 1.06 17.57 1.97
CA LEU A 106 1.26 17.88 3.40
C LEU A 106 0.77 19.34 3.76
#